data_542e68f8b1ef6d2ea3139bec139bde47
#
_entry.id   542e68f8b1ef6d2ea3139bec139bde47
#
_cell.length_a   1.000
_cell.length_b   1.000
_cell.length_c   1.000
_cell.angle_alpha   90.00
_cell.angle_beta   90.00
_cell.angle_gamma   90.00
#
_symmetry.space_group_name_H-M   'P 1'
#
loop_
_entity.id
_entity.type
_entity.pdbx_description
1 polymer ?
#
loop_
_entity_poly.entity_id
_entity_poly.type
_entity_poly.pdbx_seq_one_letter_code
_entity_poly.pdbx_strand_id
1 'polypeptide(L)'
;MNRKGFIAVHEGDDLIRELLERWLGEAGYSLRAAAGESPRLVIVDIPSPRVAPSRIDALRAVYAGPILVLSGRFRRGLAESAEAARRLGVKKVLPKPFSRKELLSAVDEILEGAE
;
A
#
# COMPACT_ATOMS: atom_id res chain seq x y z
N MET A 1 -0.09 22.93 10.76
CA MET A 1 -0.72 21.69 10.33
C MET A 1 0.26 20.72 9.78
N ASN A 2 0.33 19.57 10.37
CA ASN A 2 1.37 18.61 10.02
C ASN A 2 0.80 17.50 9.15
N ARG A 3 0.64 17.84 7.90
CA ARG A 3 0.23 16.87 6.91
C ARG A 3 1.41 15.94 6.62
N LYS A 4 1.16 14.64 6.69
CA LYS A 4 2.21 13.64 6.49
C LYS A 4 2.47 13.30 5.02
N GLY A 5 1.79 13.98 4.13
CA GLY A 5 1.95 13.76 2.71
C GLY A 5 0.77 12.99 2.12
N PHE A 6 0.87 12.70 0.85
CA PHE A 6 -0.18 12.07 0.07
C PHE A 6 0.08 10.58 -0.11
N ILE A 7 -0.94 9.77 0.13
CA ILE A 7 -0.90 8.32 -0.15
C ILE A 7 -1.97 8.02 -1.18
N ALA A 8 -1.58 7.36 -2.27
CA ALA A 8 -2.54 6.95 -3.30
C ALA A 8 -3.05 5.55 -2.97
N VAL A 9 -4.37 5.38 -3.00
CA VAL A 9 -5.01 4.10 -2.70
C VAL A 9 -5.72 3.60 -3.94
N HIS A 10 -5.32 2.42 -4.43
CA HIS A 10 -5.92 1.76 -5.58
C HIS A 10 -6.60 0.49 -5.10
N GLU A 11 -7.80 0.62 -4.58
CA GLU A 11 -8.60 -0.48 -4.04
C GLU A 11 -9.96 -0.48 -4.72
N GLY A 12 -10.33 -1.60 -5.33
CA GLY A 12 -11.59 -1.70 -6.06
C GLY A 12 -12.82 -1.91 -5.19
N ASP A 13 -12.66 -2.42 -3.99
CA ASP A 13 -13.77 -2.62 -3.06
C ASP A 13 -14.06 -1.31 -2.35
N ASP A 14 -15.26 -0.78 -2.54
CA ASP A 14 -15.64 0.52 -2.00
C ASP A 14 -15.55 0.59 -0.50
N LEU A 15 -15.99 -0.47 0.18
CA LEU A 15 -15.99 -0.49 1.63
C LEU A 15 -14.57 -0.50 2.18
N ILE A 16 -13.72 -1.33 1.60
CA ILE A 16 -12.32 -1.40 2.03
C ILE A 16 -11.62 -0.08 1.74
N ARG A 17 -11.87 0.50 0.57
CA ARG A 17 -11.28 1.79 0.22
C ARG A 17 -11.68 2.88 1.23
N GLU A 18 -12.95 2.92 1.62
CA GLU A 18 -13.40 3.91 2.60
C GLU A 18 -12.73 3.71 3.95
N LEU A 19 -12.55 2.47 4.38
CA LEU A 19 -11.84 2.20 5.63
C LEU A 19 -10.39 2.66 5.55
N LEU A 20 -9.72 2.35 4.45
CA LEU A 20 -8.33 2.77 4.27
C LEU A 20 -8.21 4.28 4.31
N GLU A 21 -9.09 4.96 3.60
CA GLU A 21 -9.04 6.42 3.53
C GLU A 21 -9.31 7.05 4.90
N ARG A 22 -10.25 6.47 5.65
CA ARG A 22 -10.54 6.96 7.00
C ARG A 22 -9.34 6.78 7.92
N TRP A 23 -8.79 5.58 7.96
CA TRP A 23 -7.68 5.28 8.86
C TRP A 23 -6.44 6.11 8.53
N LEU A 24 -6.13 6.25 7.24
CA LEU A 24 -4.97 7.02 6.82
C LEU A 24 -5.19 8.51 7.09
N GLY A 25 -6.40 9.00 6.82
CA GLY A 25 -6.73 10.39 7.10
C GLY A 25 -6.62 10.72 8.57
N GLU A 26 -7.10 9.82 9.43
CA GLU A 26 -6.99 10.00 10.89
C GLU A 26 -5.53 10.00 11.35
N ALA A 27 -4.68 9.29 10.62
CA ALA A 27 -3.26 9.25 10.94
C ALA A 27 -2.48 10.45 10.40
N GLY A 28 -3.14 11.34 9.67
CA GLY A 28 -2.52 12.58 9.19
C GLY A 28 -2.13 12.61 7.73
N TYR A 29 -2.44 11.57 6.98
CA TYR A 29 -2.11 11.53 5.56
C TYR A 29 -3.22 12.14 4.72
N SER A 30 -2.83 12.69 3.57
CA SER A 30 -3.78 13.16 2.57
C SER A 30 -4.07 12.03 1.58
N LEU A 31 -5.32 11.92 1.15
CA LEU A 31 -5.70 10.94 0.14
C LEU A 31 -5.87 11.59 -1.24
N ARG A 32 -5.55 12.86 -1.33
CA ARG A 32 -5.63 13.62 -2.59
C ARG A 32 -4.35 14.38 -2.81
N ALA A 33 -3.86 14.36 -4.02
CA ALA A 33 -2.67 15.07 -4.38
C ALA A 33 -2.95 16.58 -4.47
N ALA A 34 -2.04 17.38 -3.91
CA ALA A 34 -1.99 18.78 -4.24
C ALA A 34 -1.40 18.90 -5.66
N ALA A 35 -1.52 20.05 -6.28
CA ALA A 35 -1.01 20.24 -7.63
C ALA A 35 0.47 19.88 -7.69
N GLY A 36 0.80 18.96 -8.57
CA GLY A 36 2.19 18.52 -8.75
C GLY A 36 2.74 17.59 -7.69
N GLU A 37 1.93 17.19 -6.74
CA GLU A 37 2.39 16.32 -5.65
C GLU A 37 2.39 14.85 -6.09
N SER A 38 3.52 14.17 -5.84
CA SER A 38 3.62 12.73 -6.06
C SER A 38 3.29 12.00 -4.77
N PRO A 39 2.74 10.80 -4.83
CA PRO A 39 2.45 10.05 -3.61
C PRO A 39 3.73 9.58 -2.92
N ARG A 40 3.72 9.60 -1.60
CA ARG A 40 4.81 9.04 -0.81
C ARG A 40 4.74 7.53 -0.79
N LEU A 41 3.56 6.99 -1.00
CA LEU A 41 3.29 5.56 -0.98
C LEU A 41 2.10 5.28 -1.87
N VAL A 42 2.14 4.19 -2.61
CA VAL A 42 0.98 3.69 -3.32
C VAL A 42 0.55 2.39 -2.66
N ILE A 43 -0.71 2.32 -2.27
CA ILE A 43 -1.32 1.11 -1.73
C ILE A 43 -2.19 0.54 -2.83
N VAL A 44 -1.92 -0.70 -3.23
CA VAL A 44 -2.62 -1.31 -4.35
C VAL A 44 -3.16 -2.68 -3.98
N ASP A 45 -4.43 -2.90 -4.30
CA ASP A 45 -5.05 -4.20 -4.15
C ASP A 45 -4.71 -5.07 -5.34
N ILE A 46 -4.15 -6.25 -5.09
CA ILE A 46 -3.84 -7.21 -6.14
C ILE A 46 -4.62 -8.48 -5.82
N PRO A 47 -5.64 -8.80 -6.63
CA PRO A 47 -6.56 -9.90 -6.30
C PRO A 47 -5.92 -11.28 -6.36
N SER A 48 -4.83 -11.44 -7.09
CA SER A 48 -4.23 -12.76 -7.27
C SER A 48 -2.73 -12.63 -7.52
N PRO A 49 -1.91 -13.53 -6.95
CA PRO A 49 -0.47 -13.54 -7.27
C PRO A 49 -0.19 -13.70 -8.75
N ARG A 50 -1.10 -14.30 -9.49
CA ARG A 50 -0.95 -14.52 -10.92
C ARG A 50 -0.84 -13.22 -11.71
N VAL A 51 -1.64 -12.22 -11.33
CA VAL A 51 -1.64 -10.94 -12.05
C VAL A 51 -0.70 -9.92 -11.42
N ALA A 52 -0.08 -10.25 -10.28
CA ALA A 52 0.74 -9.31 -9.55
C ALA A 52 1.92 -8.78 -10.36
N PRO A 53 2.70 -9.61 -11.07
CA PRO A 53 3.86 -9.06 -11.80
C PRO A 53 3.46 -8.01 -12.83
N SER A 54 2.42 -8.26 -13.62
CA SER A 54 2.02 -7.29 -14.64
C SER A 54 1.45 -6.01 -14.03
N ARG A 55 0.71 -6.14 -12.93
CA ARG A 55 0.17 -4.97 -12.24
C ARG A 55 1.28 -4.10 -11.66
N ILE A 56 2.26 -4.74 -11.04
CA ILE A 56 3.40 -4.02 -10.46
C ILE A 56 4.24 -3.38 -11.55
N ASP A 57 4.48 -4.09 -12.66
CA ASP A 57 5.24 -3.53 -13.77
C ASP A 57 4.55 -2.30 -14.36
N ALA A 58 3.23 -2.37 -14.52
CA ALA A 58 2.47 -1.22 -15.01
C ALA A 58 2.59 -0.02 -14.07
N LEU A 59 2.52 -0.27 -12.77
CA LEU A 59 2.66 0.79 -11.78
C LEU A 59 4.07 1.36 -11.79
N ARG A 60 5.08 0.51 -11.88
CA ARG A 60 6.48 0.95 -11.92
C ARG A 60 6.81 1.80 -13.13
N ALA A 61 6.06 1.64 -14.21
CA ALA A 61 6.25 2.47 -15.40
C ALA A 61 5.96 3.94 -15.13
N VAL A 62 5.13 4.25 -14.12
CA VAL A 62 4.73 5.62 -13.82
C VAL A 62 5.06 6.05 -12.38
N TYR A 63 5.56 5.16 -11.55
CA TYR A 63 5.81 5.46 -10.15
C TYR A 63 7.03 4.71 -9.63
N ALA A 64 8.03 5.43 -9.15
CA ALA A 64 9.28 4.83 -8.67
C ALA A 64 9.34 4.65 -7.15
N GLY A 65 8.35 5.13 -6.42
CA GLY A 65 8.38 5.09 -4.96
C GLY A 65 7.93 3.77 -4.35
N PRO A 66 7.74 3.75 -3.03
CA PRO A 66 7.38 2.52 -2.33
C PRO A 66 5.94 2.09 -2.62
N ILE A 67 5.72 0.78 -2.62
CA ILE A 67 4.42 0.17 -2.89
C ILE A 67 4.08 -0.80 -1.76
N LEU A 68 2.86 -0.70 -1.28
CA LEU A 68 2.28 -1.66 -0.33
C LEU A 68 1.18 -2.43 -1.08
N VAL A 69 1.31 -3.74 -1.12
CA VAL A 69 0.32 -4.60 -1.79
C VAL A 69 -0.64 -5.17 -0.76
N LEU A 70 -1.93 -5.11 -1.06
CA LEU A 70 -2.97 -5.74 -0.25
C LEU A 70 -3.51 -6.93 -1.03
N SER A 71 -3.62 -8.10 -0.40
CA SER A 71 -4.17 -9.25 -1.10
C SER A 71 -4.69 -10.32 -0.16
N GLY A 72 -5.84 -10.88 -0.49
CA GLY A 72 -6.41 -12.01 0.24
C GLY A 72 -5.92 -13.35 -0.30
N ARG A 73 -5.14 -13.34 -1.38
CA ARG A 73 -4.67 -14.57 -2.01
C ARG A 73 -3.27 -14.97 -1.62
N PHE A 74 -2.50 -14.04 -1.05
CA PHE A 74 -1.18 -14.39 -0.53
C PHE A 74 -1.32 -15.08 0.82
N ARG A 75 -0.40 -15.98 1.11
CA ARG A 75 -0.43 -16.69 2.37
C ARG A 75 -0.22 -15.75 3.53
N ARG A 76 -0.91 -16.02 4.62
CA ARG A 76 -0.75 -15.26 5.85
C ARG A 76 0.48 -15.77 6.57
N GLY A 77 1.25 -14.86 7.10
CA GLY A 77 2.45 -15.18 7.83
C GLY A 77 3.57 -14.25 7.41
N LEU A 78 4.46 -13.93 8.37
CA LEU A 78 5.53 -12.97 8.11
C LEU A 78 6.49 -13.44 7.03
N ALA A 79 6.86 -14.72 7.07
CA ALA A 79 7.84 -15.24 6.13
C ALA A 79 7.29 -15.24 4.70
N GLU A 80 6.07 -15.68 4.53
CA GLU A 80 5.45 -15.74 3.22
C GLU A 80 5.19 -14.36 2.65
N SER A 81 4.75 -13.42 3.50
CA SER A 81 4.51 -12.05 3.05
C SER A 81 5.80 -11.34 2.69
N ALA A 82 6.86 -11.56 3.46
CA ALA A 82 8.16 -10.95 3.19
C ALA A 82 8.75 -11.49 1.89
N GLU A 83 8.59 -12.79 1.64
CA GLU A 83 9.08 -13.38 0.41
C GLU A 83 8.30 -12.89 -0.79
N ALA A 84 6.98 -12.78 -0.67
CA ALA A 84 6.15 -12.26 -1.75
C ALA A 84 6.55 -10.83 -2.09
N ALA A 85 6.79 -10.00 -1.08
CA ALA A 85 7.20 -8.62 -1.29
C ALA A 85 8.53 -8.56 -2.04
N ARG A 86 9.49 -9.42 -1.65
CA ARG A 86 10.79 -9.46 -2.28
C ARG A 86 10.69 -9.87 -3.75
N ARG A 87 9.88 -10.90 -4.04
CA ARG A 87 9.67 -11.36 -5.40
C ARG A 87 9.05 -10.31 -6.29
N LEU A 88 8.10 -9.55 -5.76
CA LEU A 88 7.40 -8.54 -6.53
C LEU A 88 8.18 -7.24 -6.63
N GLY A 89 9.20 -7.07 -5.80
CA GLY A 89 9.95 -5.82 -5.78
C GLY A 89 9.18 -4.69 -5.12
N VAL A 90 8.32 -5.03 -4.16
CA VAL A 90 7.56 -4.03 -3.39
C VAL A 90 8.04 -4.03 -1.95
N LYS A 91 7.64 -3.00 -1.20
CA LYS A 91 8.12 -2.87 0.17
C LYS A 91 7.45 -3.86 1.11
N LYS A 92 6.17 -4.14 0.90
CA LYS A 92 5.44 -5.02 1.80
C LYS A 92 4.20 -5.57 1.14
N VAL A 93 3.81 -6.77 1.54
CA VAL A 93 2.53 -7.37 1.17
C VAL A 93 1.75 -7.56 2.47
N LEU A 94 0.54 -7.01 2.53
CA LEU A 94 -0.32 -7.11 3.70
C LEU A 94 -1.52 -7.98 3.35
N PRO A 95 -1.65 -9.16 3.98
CA PRO A 95 -2.78 -10.05 3.69
C PRO A 95 -4.10 -9.50 4.22
N LYS A 96 -5.15 -9.71 3.48
CA LYS A 96 -6.51 -9.40 3.94
C LYS A 96 -7.07 -10.61 4.70
N PRO A 97 -7.90 -10.42 5.69
CA PRO A 97 -8.28 -9.14 6.29
C PRO A 97 -7.19 -8.61 7.21
N PHE A 98 -7.13 -7.30 7.33
CA PHE A 98 -6.14 -6.65 8.21
C PHE A 98 -6.86 -5.65 9.11
N SER A 99 -6.27 -5.37 10.25
CA SER A 99 -6.79 -4.40 11.18
C SER A 99 -6.24 -3.01 10.87
N ARG A 100 -6.84 -1.99 11.49
CA ARG A 100 -6.32 -0.63 11.42
C ARG A 100 -4.87 -0.59 11.89
N LYS A 101 -4.58 -1.27 13.00
CA LYS A 101 -3.23 -1.31 13.56
C LYS A 101 -2.23 -1.92 12.58
N GLU A 102 -2.61 -3.02 11.95
CA GLU A 102 -1.74 -3.68 10.98
C GLU A 102 -1.45 -2.79 9.78
N LEU A 103 -2.48 -2.12 9.28
CA LEU A 103 -2.30 -1.21 8.16
C LEU A 103 -1.38 -0.06 8.52
N LEU A 104 -1.65 0.62 9.64
CA LEU A 104 -0.86 1.78 10.03
C LEU A 104 0.58 1.40 10.39
N SER A 105 0.78 0.23 10.99
CA SER A 105 2.13 -0.26 11.25
C SER A 105 2.89 -0.52 9.97
N ALA A 106 2.23 -1.11 8.96
CA ALA A 106 2.86 -1.36 7.67
C ALA A 106 3.26 -0.05 6.98
N VAL A 107 2.38 0.93 7.00
CA VAL A 107 2.66 2.25 6.42
C VAL A 107 3.84 2.92 7.13
N ASP A 108 3.82 2.91 8.46
CA ASP A 108 4.90 3.52 9.24
C ASP A 108 6.23 2.84 8.97
N GLU A 109 6.26 1.52 8.93
CA GLU A 109 7.47 0.76 8.62
C GLU A 109 8.05 1.17 7.28
N ILE A 110 7.20 1.27 6.27
CA ILE A 110 7.66 1.62 4.93
C ILE A 110 8.19 3.04 4.87
N LEU A 111 7.46 3.98 5.45
CA LEU A 111 7.82 5.39 5.33
C LEU A 111 8.98 5.78 6.23
N GLU A 112 9.10 5.17 7.40
CA GLU A 112 10.24 5.41 8.28
C GLU A 112 11.49 4.74 7.74
N GLY A 113 11.33 3.55 7.20
CA GLY A 113 12.46 2.83 6.64
C GLY A 113 12.94 3.37 5.30
N ALA A 114 12.21 4.30 4.72
CA ALA A 114 12.57 4.87 3.42
C ALA A 114 13.67 5.93 3.53
N GLU A 115 14.10 6.24 4.74
CA GLU A 115 15.24 7.12 4.91
C GLU A 115 16.54 6.37 4.64
#